data_0550251f2745790268506a4e8b388caa
#
_entry.id   0550251f2745790268506a4e8b388caa
#
_cell.length_a   1.000
_cell.length_b   1.000
_cell.length_c   1.000
_cell.angle_alpha   90.00
_cell.angle_beta   90.00
_cell.angle_gamma   90.00
#
_symmetry.space_group_name_H-M   'P 1'
#
loop_
_entity.id
_entity.type
_entity.pdbx_description
1 polymer ?
#
loop_
_entity_poly.entity_id
_entity_poly.type
_entity_poly.pdbx_seq_one_letter_code
_entity_poly.pdbx_strand_id
1 'polypeptide(L)'
;VLLIAGGETDPSVESLVARARLRGMDARTLLVGPGTNPSLAWSFDDDRLLIDGDEAAPAGVFLRYDVFGHLADGRQATAYRANAWYTALQGWMLAHPRVRMLNRRYGGQMNKPFMLHLAARMGLHIPHTRVTNELDAVEREMAAAGPLIAKPLTGGGYAQPLEELLAGTERRDGRSAAPAFVQRRMVAPEVRVYGVGMGASRRFVAYRVDSEALDYRVDDDSVVVHLSLDDVGAEGVDGLGRVMDALEMDYGAADFKADPESGRLAFLEVNSAPMFAGFDAVSDSAVSDAILDYLAG
;
A
#
# COMPACT_ATOMS: atom_id res chain seq x y z
N VAL A 1 19.32 2.84 -17.80
CA VAL A 1 17.96 3.32 -18.08
C VAL A 1 17.01 2.74 -17.05
N LEU A 2 16.15 3.55 -16.45
CA LEU A 2 14.98 3.11 -15.68
C LEU A 2 13.74 3.16 -16.57
N LEU A 3 12.76 2.30 -16.32
CA LEU A 3 11.42 2.40 -16.89
C LEU A 3 10.43 2.74 -15.77
N ILE A 4 9.67 3.82 -15.93
CA ILE A 4 8.58 4.20 -15.05
C ILE A 4 7.27 4.00 -15.81
N ALA A 5 6.47 3.02 -15.36
CA ALA A 5 5.25 2.60 -16.04
C ALA A 5 4.04 2.64 -15.09
N GLY A 6 2.93 3.14 -15.61
CA GLY A 6 1.68 3.21 -14.86
C GLY A 6 0.61 4.04 -15.54
N GLY A 7 -0.39 4.48 -14.78
CA GLY A 7 -1.45 5.33 -15.27
C GLY A 7 -0.96 6.75 -15.56
N GLU A 8 -1.45 7.32 -16.67
CA GLU A 8 -1.16 8.69 -17.09
C GLU A 8 -1.56 9.72 -16.01
N THR A 9 -2.62 9.42 -15.27
CA THR A 9 -3.20 10.30 -14.26
C THR A 9 -2.89 9.87 -12.82
N ASP A 10 -1.96 8.91 -12.61
CA ASP A 10 -1.55 8.50 -11.27
C ASP A 10 -0.56 9.51 -10.67
N PRO A 11 -0.92 10.27 -9.61
CA PRO A 11 -0.06 11.29 -9.03
C PRO A 11 1.28 10.75 -8.51
N SER A 12 1.33 9.49 -8.07
CA SER A 12 2.57 8.87 -7.58
C SER A 12 3.52 8.55 -8.75
N VAL A 13 2.98 8.16 -9.90
CA VAL A 13 3.79 8.00 -11.13
C VAL A 13 4.31 9.35 -11.61
N GLU A 14 3.46 10.38 -11.62
CA GLU A 14 3.83 11.75 -12.00
C GLU A 14 4.94 12.30 -11.09
N SER A 15 4.79 12.16 -9.77
CA SER A 15 5.79 12.57 -8.77
C SER A 15 7.13 11.88 -9.02
N LEU A 16 7.12 10.57 -9.25
CA LEU A 16 8.34 9.79 -9.49
C LEU A 16 9.04 10.19 -10.79
N VAL A 17 8.28 10.43 -11.87
CA VAL A 17 8.82 10.93 -13.16
C VAL A 17 9.44 12.30 -12.98
N ALA A 18 8.77 13.22 -12.30
CA ALA A 18 9.29 14.56 -12.02
C ALA A 18 10.59 14.50 -11.22
N ARG A 19 10.65 13.66 -10.17
CA ARG A 19 11.84 13.49 -9.33
C ARG A 19 13.00 12.86 -10.11
N ALA A 20 12.76 11.85 -10.93
CA ALA A 20 13.77 11.24 -11.78
C ALA A 20 14.40 12.26 -12.76
N ARG A 21 13.56 13.12 -13.38
CA ARG A 21 14.02 14.19 -14.25
C ARG A 21 14.86 15.24 -13.49
N LEU A 22 14.39 15.67 -12.32
CA LEU A 22 15.12 16.63 -11.49
C LEU A 22 16.51 16.12 -11.10
N ARG A 23 16.63 14.82 -10.87
CA ARG A 23 17.90 14.15 -10.54
C ARG A 23 18.77 13.86 -11.79
N GLY A 24 18.31 14.21 -12.98
CA GLY A 24 19.04 13.92 -14.23
C GLY A 24 19.19 12.42 -14.52
N MET A 25 18.28 11.58 -14.01
CA MET A 25 18.33 10.14 -14.23
C MET A 25 17.88 9.79 -15.65
N ASP A 26 18.55 8.83 -16.26
CA ASP A 26 18.13 8.25 -17.54
C ASP A 26 16.89 7.35 -17.30
N ALA A 27 15.72 7.93 -17.49
CA ALA A 27 14.44 7.28 -17.26
C ALA A 27 13.52 7.43 -18.46
N ARG A 28 12.98 6.30 -18.93
CA ARG A 28 11.93 6.22 -19.93
C ARG A 28 10.58 6.04 -19.24
N THR A 29 9.51 6.57 -19.84
CA THR A 29 8.17 6.42 -19.30
C THR A 29 7.29 5.57 -20.22
N LEU A 30 6.40 4.77 -19.62
CA LEU A 30 5.29 4.09 -20.28
C LEU A 30 4.01 4.45 -19.56
N LEU A 31 3.30 5.47 -20.02
CA LEU A 31 2.10 5.98 -19.37
C LEU A 31 0.87 5.59 -20.18
N VAL A 32 -0.11 4.98 -19.52
CA VAL A 32 -1.35 4.51 -20.15
C VAL A 32 -2.53 5.28 -19.58
N GLY A 33 -3.29 5.91 -20.45
CA GLY A 33 -4.45 6.70 -20.03
C GLY A 33 -5.27 7.23 -21.22
N PRO A 34 -6.22 8.13 -20.96
CA PRO A 34 -7.08 8.69 -22.01
C PRO A 34 -6.35 9.50 -23.06
N GLY A 35 -5.26 10.19 -22.70
CA GLY A 35 -4.46 11.05 -23.58
C GLY A 35 -3.28 10.35 -24.23
N THR A 36 -2.97 9.11 -23.83
CA THR A 36 -1.81 8.36 -24.31
C THR A 36 -2.24 7.03 -24.93
N ASN A 37 -1.50 6.62 -25.97
CA ASN A 37 -1.71 5.33 -26.64
C ASN A 37 -0.36 4.71 -26.99
N PRO A 38 0.46 4.31 -26.01
CA PRO A 38 1.77 3.75 -26.25
C PRO A 38 1.65 2.37 -26.91
N SER A 39 2.69 1.95 -27.62
CA SER A 39 2.81 0.59 -28.11
C SER A 39 3.75 -0.23 -27.23
N LEU A 40 3.43 -1.51 -27.04
CA LEU A 40 4.25 -2.49 -26.35
C LEU A 40 4.30 -3.76 -27.18
N ALA A 41 5.50 -4.28 -27.44
CA ALA A 41 5.68 -5.60 -27.99
C ALA A 41 6.80 -6.33 -27.24
N TRP A 42 6.53 -7.58 -26.85
CA TRP A 42 7.53 -8.50 -26.31
C TRP A 42 7.54 -9.75 -27.17
N SER A 43 8.61 -9.94 -27.92
CA SER A 43 8.83 -11.11 -28.76
C SER A 43 9.51 -12.21 -27.94
N PHE A 44 8.95 -13.41 -27.94
CA PHE A 44 9.54 -14.56 -27.23
C PHE A 44 10.62 -15.27 -28.04
N ASP A 45 10.69 -15.02 -29.36
CA ASP A 45 11.67 -15.67 -30.23
C ASP A 45 13.07 -15.09 -30.06
N ASP A 46 13.17 -13.76 -29.91
CA ASP A 46 14.41 -13.02 -29.75
C ASP A 46 14.52 -12.29 -28.41
N ASP A 47 13.52 -12.48 -27.53
CA ASP A 47 13.41 -11.92 -26.18
C ASP A 47 13.53 -10.40 -26.13
N ARG A 48 13.02 -9.69 -27.16
CA ARG A 48 13.10 -8.24 -27.26
C ARG A 48 11.83 -7.57 -26.77
N LEU A 49 12.01 -6.57 -25.91
CA LEU A 49 10.95 -5.65 -25.50
C LEU A 49 11.05 -4.37 -26.34
N LEU A 50 9.96 -4.03 -27.04
CA LEU A 50 9.83 -2.76 -27.76
C LEU A 50 8.76 -1.91 -27.07
N ILE A 51 9.05 -0.62 -26.91
CA ILE A 51 8.12 0.40 -26.44
C ILE A 51 8.13 1.51 -27.48
N ASP A 52 6.98 1.83 -28.06
CA ASP A 52 6.84 2.81 -29.15
C ASP A 52 7.80 2.55 -30.32
N GLY A 53 8.04 1.27 -30.62
CA GLY A 53 8.89 0.81 -31.69
C GLY A 53 10.39 0.76 -31.38
N ASP A 54 10.82 1.34 -30.25
CA ASP A 54 12.22 1.34 -29.83
C ASP A 54 12.50 0.22 -28.83
N GLU A 55 13.67 -0.42 -28.97
CA GLU A 55 14.10 -1.42 -28.00
C GLU A 55 14.28 -0.84 -26.60
N ALA A 56 13.76 -1.54 -25.61
CA ALA A 56 13.83 -1.17 -24.21
C ALA A 56 14.53 -2.27 -23.41
N ALA A 57 15.66 -1.92 -22.78
CA ALA A 57 16.42 -2.82 -21.90
C ALA A 57 16.64 -2.13 -20.53
N PRO A 58 15.59 -1.89 -19.75
CA PRO A 58 15.72 -1.21 -18.48
C PRO A 58 16.44 -2.09 -17.45
N ALA A 59 17.30 -1.47 -16.65
CA ALA A 59 17.96 -2.11 -15.52
C ALA A 59 17.03 -2.19 -14.29
N GLY A 60 16.10 -1.25 -14.19
CA GLY A 60 15.08 -1.22 -13.14
C GLY A 60 13.75 -0.71 -13.68
N VAL A 61 12.64 -1.23 -13.13
CA VAL A 61 11.29 -0.87 -13.53
C VAL A 61 10.44 -0.54 -12.31
N PHE A 62 9.88 0.66 -12.30
CA PHE A 62 8.74 0.98 -11.47
C PHE A 62 7.47 0.68 -12.25
N LEU A 63 6.64 -0.19 -11.73
CA LEU A 63 5.37 -0.55 -12.34
C LEU A 63 4.24 -0.34 -11.34
N ARG A 64 3.28 0.51 -11.69
CA ARG A 64 2.11 0.77 -10.88
C ARG A 64 0.83 0.60 -11.68
N TYR A 65 -0.12 -0.13 -11.10
CA TYR A 65 -1.47 -0.26 -11.66
C TYR A 65 -2.18 1.09 -11.61
N ASP A 66 -2.87 1.46 -12.71
CA ASP A 66 -3.64 2.71 -12.80
C ASP A 66 -4.90 2.63 -11.93
N VAL A 67 -4.75 2.93 -10.66
CA VAL A 67 -5.84 2.92 -9.67
C VAL A 67 -6.82 4.06 -9.96
N PHE A 68 -6.32 5.26 -10.32
CA PHE A 68 -7.17 6.44 -10.52
C PHE A 68 -7.98 6.35 -11.79
N GLY A 69 -7.38 5.89 -12.90
CA GLY A 69 -8.10 5.65 -14.14
C GLY A 69 -9.20 4.62 -13.97
N HIS A 70 -8.96 3.56 -13.19
CA HIS A 70 -9.97 2.56 -12.88
C HIS A 70 -11.06 3.10 -11.93
N LEU A 71 -10.71 3.85 -10.90
CA LEU A 71 -11.67 4.42 -9.96
C LEU A 71 -12.52 5.54 -10.60
N ALA A 72 -11.95 6.33 -11.51
CA ALA A 72 -12.68 7.37 -12.24
C ALA A 72 -13.61 6.80 -13.30
N ASP A 73 -13.27 5.64 -13.90
CA ASP A 73 -14.05 4.93 -14.91
C ASP A 73 -14.30 3.49 -14.45
N GLY A 74 -15.39 3.27 -13.77
CA GLY A 74 -15.79 1.96 -13.22
C GLY A 74 -16.16 0.90 -14.27
N ARG A 75 -15.98 1.17 -15.58
CA ARG A 75 -16.25 0.18 -16.63
C ARG A 75 -15.28 -0.99 -16.54
N GLN A 76 -15.81 -2.20 -16.68
CA GLN A 76 -15.02 -3.43 -16.67
C GLN A 76 -13.92 -3.44 -17.75
N ALA A 77 -14.18 -2.82 -18.91
CA ALA A 77 -13.21 -2.69 -19.99
C ALA A 77 -11.95 -1.89 -19.58
N THR A 78 -12.10 -0.86 -18.77
CA THR A 78 -10.99 -0.07 -18.23
C THR A 78 -10.14 -0.90 -17.26
N ALA A 79 -10.77 -1.67 -16.38
CA ALA A 79 -10.08 -2.59 -15.48
C ALA A 79 -9.29 -3.67 -16.25
N TYR A 80 -9.87 -4.24 -17.29
CA TYR A 80 -9.19 -5.23 -18.15
C TYR A 80 -7.99 -4.62 -18.88
N ARG A 81 -8.14 -3.39 -19.39
CA ARG A 81 -7.04 -2.68 -20.07
C ARG A 81 -5.87 -2.44 -19.11
N ALA A 82 -6.13 -1.89 -17.94
CA ALA A 82 -5.11 -1.64 -16.93
C ALA A 82 -4.43 -2.94 -16.48
N ASN A 83 -5.20 -4.01 -16.27
CA ASN A 83 -4.66 -5.33 -15.95
C ASN A 83 -3.80 -5.91 -17.08
N ALA A 84 -4.18 -5.73 -18.34
CA ALA A 84 -3.42 -6.25 -19.46
C ALA A 84 -2.04 -5.59 -19.56
N TRP A 85 -1.97 -4.27 -19.42
CA TRP A 85 -0.71 -3.52 -19.37
C TRP A 85 0.16 -3.95 -18.19
N TYR A 86 -0.43 -4.01 -17.00
CA TYR A 86 0.27 -4.44 -15.80
C TYR A 86 0.84 -5.85 -15.95
N THR A 87 0.01 -6.80 -16.40
CA THR A 87 0.38 -8.21 -16.55
C THR A 87 1.48 -8.40 -17.60
N ALA A 88 1.40 -7.68 -18.73
CA ALA A 88 2.41 -7.78 -19.78
C ALA A 88 3.79 -7.32 -19.29
N LEU A 89 3.86 -6.15 -18.65
CA LEU A 89 5.13 -5.65 -18.11
C LEU A 89 5.63 -6.47 -16.93
N GLN A 90 4.76 -6.85 -16.01
CA GLN A 90 5.12 -7.70 -14.88
C GLN A 90 5.66 -9.05 -15.38
N GLY A 91 5.03 -9.64 -16.39
CA GLY A 91 5.48 -10.90 -17.00
C GLY A 91 6.89 -10.77 -17.56
N TRP A 92 7.16 -9.69 -18.32
CA TRP A 92 8.50 -9.41 -18.81
C TRP A 92 9.53 -9.24 -17.67
N MET A 93 9.20 -8.45 -16.65
CA MET A 93 10.08 -8.25 -15.50
C MET A 93 10.37 -9.54 -14.74
N LEU A 94 9.38 -10.42 -14.58
CA LEU A 94 9.55 -11.72 -13.92
C LEU A 94 10.44 -12.67 -14.72
N ALA A 95 10.34 -12.63 -16.06
CA ALA A 95 11.21 -13.40 -16.95
C ALA A 95 12.68 -12.92 -16.93
N HIS A 96 12.92 -11.66 -16.48
CA HIS A 96 14.24 -11.03 -16.45
C HIS A 96 14.73 -10.80 -15.01
N PRO A 97 15.32 -11.80 -14.33
CA PRO A 97 15.67 -11.72 -12.91
C PRO A 97 16.73 -10.66 -12.57
N ARG A 98 17.46 -10.17 -13.58
CA ARG A 98 18.46 -9.09 -13.41
C ARG A 98 17.83 -7.70 -13.40
N VAL A 99 16.63 -7.55 -13.93
CA VAL A 99 15.88 -6.28 -13.89
C VAL A 99 15.37 -6.04 -12.48
N ARG A 100 15.69 -4.91 -11.89
CA ARG A 100 15.17 -4.56 -10.56
C ARG A 100 13.71 -4.17 -10.64
N MET A 101 12.93 -4.70 -9.74
CA MET A 101 11.51 -4.36 -9.58
C MET A 101 11.13 -4.43 -8.11
N LEU A 102 10.14 -3.66 -7.72
CA LEU A 102 9.58 -3.72 -6.39
C LEU A 102 8.71 -4.98 -6.20
N ASN A 103 8.79 -5.54 -5.00
CA ASN A 103 7.96 -6.67 -4.56
C ASN A 103 8.04 -7.93 -5.47
N ARG A 104 9.20 -8.18 -6.07
CA ARG A 104 9.42 -9.34 -6.95
C ARG A 104 9.08 -10.67 -6.27
N ARG A 105 9.44 -10.83 -5.01
CA ARG A 105 9.27 -12.07 -4.25
C ARG A 105 7.98 -12.12 -3.46
N TYR A 106 7.39 -10.96 -3.20
CA TYR A 106 6.12 -10.86 -2.52
C TYR A 106 5.01 -11.50 -3.35
N GLY A 107 4.42 -12.58 -2.86
CA GLY A 107 3.46 -13.42 -3.59
C GLY A 107 2.12 -12.76 -3.91
N GLY A 108 1.99 -11.45 -3.71
CA GLY A 108 0.87 -10.62 -4.19
C GLY A 108 -0.47 -10.85 -3.48
N GLN A 109 -0.58 -11.83 -2.61
CA GLN A 109 -1.82 -12.07 -1.88
C GLN A 109 -1.82 -11.29 -0.57
N MET A 110 -2.37 -10.09 -0.60
CA MET A 110 -2.66 -9.32 0.60
C MET A 110 -3.77 -10.00 1.43
N ASN A 111 -3.36 -10.92 2.30
CA ASN A 111 -4.25 -11.49 3.29
C ASN A 111 -4.11 -10.69 4.59
N LYS A 112 -5.02 -9.74 4.82
CA LYS A 112 -4.99 -8.85 6.00
C LYS A 112 -4.99 -9.59 7.34
N PRO A 113 -5.80 -10.65 7.57
CA PRO A 113 -5.74 -11.47 8.78
C PRO A 113 -4.36 -12.08 9.01
N PHE A 114 -3.75 -12.66 7.97
CA PHE A 114 -2.42 -13.26 8.06
C PHE A 114 -1.38 -12.20 8.40
N MET A 115 -1.39 -11.04 7.72
CA MET A 115 -0.43 -9.97 7.98
C MET A 115 -0.50 -9.45 9.42
N LEU A 116 -1.70 -9.23 9.94
CA LEU A 116 -1.87 -8.74 11.31
C LEU A 116 -1.41 -9.80 12.33
N HIS A 117 -1.73 -11.08 12.08
CA HIS A 117 -1.24 -12.17 12.91
C HIS A 117 0.29 -12.27 12.87
N LEU A 118 0.90 -12.17 11.67
CA LEU A 118 2.35 -12.16 11.50
C LEU A 118 3.00 -10.99 12.25
N ALA A 119 2.44 -9.78 12.15
CA ALA A 119 2.93 -8.60 12.84
C ALA A 119 2.98 -8.81 14.37
N ALA A 120 1.92 -9.39 14.94
CA ALA A 120 1.90 -9.76 16.36
C ALA A 120 2.99 -10.78 16.70
N ARG A 121 3.19 -11.78 15.86
CA ARG A 121 4.25 -12.81 16.04
C ARG A 121 5.65 -12.22 15.93
N MET A 122 5.83 -11.15 15.17
CA MET A 122 7.10 -10.41 15.04
C MET A 122 7.31 -9.36 16.13
N GLY A 123 6.39 -9.29 17.11
CA GLY A 123 6.52 -8.43 18.29
C GLY A 123 5.95 -7.03 18.12
N LEU A 124 5.27 -6.73 17.02
CA LEU A 124 4.55 -5.46 16.90
C LEU A 124 3.32 -5.45 17.80
N HIS A 125 3.07 -4.33 18.44
CA HIS A 125 1.79 -4.08 19.10
C HIS A 125 0.70 -3.98 18.05
N ILE A 126 -0.40 -4.72 18.22
CA ILE A 126 -1.57 -4.71 17.34
C ILE A 126 -2.83 -4.40 18.17
N PRO A 127 -3.90 -3.83 17.57
CA PRO A 127 -5.17 -3.72 18.26
C PRO A 127 -5.68 -5.11 18.68
N HIS A 128 -6.38 -5.20 19.80
CA HIS A 128 -7.18 -6.40 20.08
C HIS A 128 -8.11 -6.66 18.89
N THR A 129 -7.96 -7.84 18.28
CA THR A 129 -8.56 -8.16 16.99
C THR A 129 -9.22 -9.52 16.99
N ARG A 130 -10.40 -9.58 16.42
CA ARG A 130 -11.12 -10.82 16.14
C ARG A 130 -11.59 -10.82 14.68
N VAL A 131 -11.55 -11.96 14.02
CA VAL A 131 -12.21 -12.20 12.74
C VAL A 131 -13.42 -13.07 13.01
N THR A 132 -14.62 -12.54 12.80
CA THR A 132 -15.86 -13.24 13.18
C THR A 132 -17.07 -12.75 12.37
N ASN A 133 -18.08 -13.59 12.30
CA ASN A 133 -19.44 -13.24 11.88
C ASN A 133 -20.47 -13.44 12.99
N GLU A 134 -20.05 -13.76 14.21
CA GLU A 134 -20.92 -14.01 15.37
C GLU A 134 -21.29 -12.71 16.06
N LEU A 135 -22.38 -12.04 15.61
CA LEU A 135 -22.75 -10.71 16.05
C LEU A 135 -23.17 -10.69 17.53
N ASP A 136 -23.92 -11.69 18.00
CA ASP A 136 -24.35 -11.76 19.41
C ASP A 136 -23.17 -11.89 20.37
N ALA A 137 -22.09 -12.57 19.96
CA ALA A 137 -20.86 -12.67 20.74
C ALA A 137 -20.11 -11.33 20.80
N VAL A 138 -20.07 -10.63 19.68
CA VAL A 138 -19.43 -9.31 19.55
C VAL A 138 -20.16 -8.26 20.38
N GLU A 139 -21.50 -8.25 20.39
CA GLU A 139 -22.29 -7.33 21.21
C GLU A 139 -22.04 -7.51 22.72
N ARG A 140 -21.92 -8.76 23.16
CA ARG A 140 -21.54 -9.02 24.57
C ARG A 140 -20.16 -8.52 24.92
N GLU A 141 -19.21 -8.62 23.99
CA GLU A 141 -17.84 -8.16 24.16
C GLU A 141 -17.73 -6.62 24.19
N MET A 142 -18.53 -5.92 23.38
CA MET A 142 -18.57 -4.46 23.35
C MET A 142 -18.79 -3.84 24.73
N ALA A 143 -19.65 -4.45 25.54
CA ALA A 143 -19.95 -3.95 26.88
C ALA A 143 -18.73 -3.93 27.81
N ALA A 144 -17.69 -4.73 27.53
CA ALA A 144 -16.49 -4.87 28.35
C ALA A 144 -15.22 -4.27 27.71
N ALA A 145 -15.17 -4.17 26.39
CA ALA A 145 -13.92 -3.89 25.67
C ALA A 145 -13.73 -2.42 25.24
N GLY A 146 -14.71 -1.56 25.52
CA GLY A 146 -14.70 -0.15 25.05
C GLY A 146 -15.03 -0.04 23.55
N PRO A 147 -14.78 1.11 22.90
CA PRO A 147 -15.16 1.37 21.53
C PRO A 147 -14.50 0.38 20.55
N LEU A 148 -15.32 -0.30 19.76
CA LEU A 148 -14.89 -1.22 18.72
C LEU A 148 -15.21 -0.66 17.32
N ILE A 149 -14.43 -1.09 16.34
CA ILE A 149 -14.66 -0.84 14.92
C ILE A 149 -14.80 -2.17 14.19
N ALA A 150 -15.48 -2.13 13.06
CA ALA A 150 -15.46 -3.23 12.10
C ALA A 150 -14.91 -2.75 10.75
N LYS A 151 -14.21 -3.66 10.06
CA LYS A 151 -13.74 -3.43 8.69
C LYS A 151 -13.79 -4.73 7.90
N PRO A 152 -14.01 -4.66 6.56
CA PRO A 152 -14.04 -5.85 5.73
C PRO A 152 -12.66 -6.53 5.70
N LEU A 153 -12.65 -7.85 5.52
CA LEU A 153 -11.41 -8.65 5.36
C LEU A 153 -10.75 -8.40 4.01
N THR A 154 -11.55 -8.06 2.98
CA THR A 154 -11.07 -7.76 1.63
C THR A 154 -11.06 -6.26 1.39
N GLY A 155 -10.35 -5.82 0.33
CA GLY A 155 -10.30 -4.39 -0.02
C GLY A 155 -11.67 -3.78 -0.36
N GLY A 156 -11.74 -2.45 -0.37
CA GLY A 156 -12.88 -1.69 -0.90
C GLY A 156 -13.84 -1.09 0.14
N GLY A 157 -13.64 -1.30 1.45
CA GLY A 157 -14.45 -0.68 2.49
C GLY A 157 -13.59 0.02 3.54
N TYR A 158 -14.18 1.05 4.16
CA TYR A 158 -13.57 1.78 5.27
C TYR A 158 -13.92 1.13 6.61
N ALA A 159 -13.12 1.43 7.63
CA ALA A 159 -13.46 1.11 9.00
C ALA A 159 -14.69 1.92 9.45
N GLN A 160 -15.61 1.27 10.15
CA GLN A 160 -16.83 1.88 10.67
C GLN A 160 -16.96 1.59 12.16
N PRO A 161 -17.56 2.48 12.96
CA PRO A 161 -17.96 2.14 14.32
C PRO A 161 -18.81 0.87 14.31
N LEU A 162 -18.51 -0.06 15.20
CA LEU A 162 -19.21 -1.35 15.21
C LEU A 162 -20.70 -1.20 15.46
N GLU A 163 -21.10 -0.24 16.31
CA GLU A 163 -22.52 0.05 16.61
C GLU A 163 -23.32 0.41 15.35
N GLU A 164 -22.75 1.26 14.49
CA GLU A 164 -23.37 1.67 13.23
C GLU A 164 -23.52 0.49 12.27
N LEU A 165 -22.46 -0.34 12.17
CA LEU A 165 -22.51 -1.53 11.32
C LEU A 165 -23.58 -2.52 11.81
N LEU A 166 -23.65 -2.78 13.12
CA LEU A 166 -24.61 -3.71 13.70
C LEU A 166 -26.06 -3.29 13.48
N ALA A 167 -26.34 -1.97 13.51
CA ALA A 167 -27.68 -1.44 13.28
C ALA A 167 -28.19 -1.68 11.84
N GLY A 168 -27.29 -1.77 10.86
CA GLY A 168 -27.62 -1.98 9.43
C GLY A 168 -27.40 -3.41 8.95
N THR A 169 -26.91 -4.33 9.79
CA THR A 169 -26.54 -5.68 9.36
C THR A 169 -27.67 -6.68 9.58
N GLU A 170 -28.09 -7.34 8.49
CA GLU A 170 -29.02 -8.46 8.58
C GLU A 170 -28.40 -9.62 9.40
N ARG A 171 -29.22 -10.17 10.31
CA ARG A 171 -28.81 -11.29 11.19
C ARG A 171 -29.65 -12.52 10.90
N ARG A 172 -28.97 -13.63 10.84
CA ARG A 172 -29.60 -14.95 10.85
C ARG A 172 -28.94 -15.79 11.93
N ASP A 173 -29.72 -16.25 12.90
CA ASP A 173 -29.24 -17.04 14.04
C ASP A 173 -28.05 -16.38 14.78
N GLY A 174 -28.14 -15.05 15.00
CA GLY A 174 -27.11 -14.27 15.68
C GLY A 174 -25.84 -13.98 14.86
N ARG A 175 -25.84 -14.27 13.54
CA ARG A 175 -24.67 -14.17 12.66
C ARG A 175 -24.95 -13.28 11.45
N SER A 176 -23.88 -12.62 10.94
CA SER A 176 -23.87 -11.98 9.61
C SER A 176 -23.50 -13.00 8.51
N ALA A 177 -23.82 -12.64 7.26
CA ALA A 177 -23.53 -13.49 6.10
C ALA A 177 -22.03 -13.72 5.84
N ALA A 178 -21.16 -12.79 6.27
CA ALA A 178 -19.72 -12.88 6.07
C ALA A 178 -18.96 -12.47 7.33
N PRO A 179 -17.76 -13.05 7.58
CA PRO A 179 -16.88 -12.59 8.65
C PRO A 179 -16.25 -11.23 8.33
N ALA A 180 -15.99 -10.46 9.38
CA ALA A 180 -15.30 -9.18 9.32
C ALA A 180 -14.23 -9.09 10.41
N PHE A 181 -13.31 -8.14 10.28
CA PHE A 181 -12.50 -7.71 11.42
C PHE A 181 -13.41 -6.98 12.42
N VAL A 182 -13.30 -7.35 13.67
CA VAL A 182 -13.74 -6.58 14.81
C VAL A 182 -12.50 -6.23 15.61
N GLN A 183 -12.24 -4.94 15.77
CA GLN A 183 -11.01 -4.44 16.39
C GLN A 183 -11.32 -3.37 17.44
N ARG A 184 -10.48 -3.30 18.47
CA ARG A 184 -10.48 -2.15 19.36
C ARG A 184 -10.16 -0.88 18.56
N ARG A 185 -10.94 0.19 18.77
CA ARG A 185 -10.69 1.48 18.12
C ARG A 185 -9.38 2.07 18.64
N MET A 186 -8.45 2.30 17.73
CA MET A 186 -7.23 3.08 17.98
C MET A 186 -7.53 4.57 17.75
N VAL A 187 -6.70 5.42 18.31
CA VAL A 187 -6.87 6.89 18.26
C VAL A 187 -5.69 7.57 17.56
N ALA A 188 -5.80 8.88 17.33
CA ALA A 188 -4.69 9.69 16.86
C ALA A 188 -3.48 9.65 17.85
N PRO A 189 -2.25 9.83 17.35
CA PRO A 189 -1.90 10.12 15.98
C PRO A 189 -2.00 8.90 15.07
N GLU A 190 -2.29 9.14 13.78
CA GLU A 190 -2.09 8.15 12.73
C GLU A 190 -0.70 8.35 12.13
N VAL A 191 0.07 7.27 12.04
CA VAL A 191 1.45 7.28 11.54
C VAL A 191 1.55 6.32 10.38
N ARG A 192 2.09 6.81 9.26
CA ARG A 192 2.36 6.03 8.07
C ARG A 192 3.85 5.91 7.84
N VAL A 193 4.34 4.67 7.69
CA VAL A 193 5.76 4.39 7.50
C VAL A 193 5.97 3.65 6.19
N TYR A 194 6.67 4.27 5.25
CA TYR A 194 7.13 3.64 4.01
C TYR A 194 8.42 2.88 4.27
N GLY A 195 8.54 1.69 3.70
CA GLY A 195 9.76 0.92 3.67
C GLY A 195 10.14 0.60 2.23
N VAL A 196 11.39 0.87 1.83
CA VAL A 196 11.93 0.57 0.50
C VAL A 196 13.28 -0.13 0.65
N GLY A 197 13.43 -1.29 0.03
CA GLY A 197 14.62 -2.14 0.12
C GLY A 197 14.45 -3.33 1.06
N MET A 198 15.50 -4.10 1.26
CA MET A 198 15.50 -5.33 2.07
C MET A 198 16.58 -5.30 3.16
N GLY A 199 16.29 -5.95 4.29
CA GLY A 199 17.26 -6.10 5.38
C GLY A 199 17.87 -4.78 5.82
N ALA A 200 19.19 -4.74 6.04
CA ALA A 200 19.90 -3.57 6.51
C ALA A 200 19.97 -2.40 5.50
N SER A 201 19.70 -2.65 4.22
CA SER A 201 19.67 -1.60 3.19
C SER A 201 18.29 -0.93 3.05
N ARG A 202 17.28 -1.40 3.80
CA ARG A 202 15.93 -0.82 3.76
C ARG A 202 15.96 0.61 4.30
N ARG A 203 15.38 1.52 3.53
CA ARG A 203 15.11 2.89 3.96
C ARG A 203 13.67 3.01 4.44
N PHE A 204 13.49 3.69 5.55
CA PHE A 204 12.17 4.04 6.07
C PHE A 204 11.95 5.55 5.98
N VAL A 205 10.71 5.92 5.64
CA VAL A 205 10.26 7.32 5.65
C VAL A 205 8.93 7.36 6.39
N ALA A 206 8.81 8.23 7.39
CA ALA A 206 7.66 8.25 8.28
C ALA A 206 6.88 9.57 8.20
N TYR A 207 5.57 9.47 8.37
CA TYR A 207 4.66 10.62 8.35
C TYR A 207 3.61 10.47 9.43
N ARG A 208 3.22 11.59 10.03
CA ARG A 208 2.00 11.70 10.80
C ARG A 208 0.90 12.26 9.91
N VAL A 209 -0.29 11.70 10.07
CA VAL A 209 -1.50 12.21 9.43
C VAL A 209 -2.42 12.71 10.53
N ASP A 210 -2.65 14.00 10.57
CA ASP A 210 -3.58 14.63 11.49
C ASP A 210 -4.95 14.70 10.81
N SER A 211 -5.92 13.97 11.36
CA SER A 211 -7.29 13.88 10.87
C SER A 211 -8.24 13.62 12.04
N GLU A 212 -9.42 14.21 12.00
CA GLU A 212 -10.49 13.94 12.97
C GLU A 212 -11.32 12.72 12.57
N ALA A 213 -11.24 12.29 11.31
CA ALA A 213 -11.99 11.13 10.81
C ALA A 213 -11.42 9.81 11.33
N LEU A 214 -12.26 8.78 11.39
CA LEU A 214 -11.82 7.41 11.69
C LEU A 214 -10.84 6.88 10.64
N ASP A 215 -11.01 7.30 9.39
CA ASP A 215 -10.13 6.99 8.26
C ASP A 215 -9.79 8.31 7.55
N TYR A 216 -8.53 8.72 7.58
CA TYR A 216 -8.10 10.00 7.02
C TYR A 216 -8.36 10.15 5.51
N ARG A 217 -8.55 9.05 4.81
CA ARG A 217 -8.81 9.06 3.36
C ARG A 217 -10.15 9.68 2.97
N VAL A 218 -11.05 9.86 3.92
CA VAL A 218 -12.35 10.53 3.74
C VAL A 218 -12.35 11.96 4.30
N ASP A 219 -11.20 12.46 4.75
CA ASP A 219 -11.02 13.77 5.38
C ASP A 219 -10.17 14.65 4.46
N ASP A 220 -10.83 15.57 3.75
CA ASP A 220 -10.18 16.50 2.83
C ASP A 220 -9.31 17.54 3.57
N ASP A 221 -9.53 17.74 4.87
CA ASP A 221 -8.78 18.67 5.72
C ASP A 221 -7.60 17.99 6.44
N SER A 222 -7.33 16.72 6.15
CA SER A 222 -6.22 16.00 6.76
C SER A 222 -4.87 16.66 6.45
N VAL A 223 -4.01 16.77 7.48
CA VAL A 223 -2.67 17.37 7.36
C VAL A 223 -1.61 16.29 7.49
N VAL A 224 -0.68 16.26 6.54
CA VAL A 224 0.46 15.33 6.55
C VAL A 224 1.71 16.07 7.03
N VAL A 225 2.44 15.45 7.96
CA VAL A 225 3.69 15.99 8.53
C VAL A 225 4.77 14.93 8.41
N HIS A 226 5.93 15.29 7.86
CA HIS A 226 7.10 14.40 7.83
C HIS A 226 7.67 14.22 9.23
N LEU A 227 7.89 12.98 9.65
CA LEU A 227 8.42 12.61 10.97
C LEU A 227 9.87 12.13 10.89
N SER A 228 10.61 12.32 11.98
CA SER A 228 11.83 11.56 12.20
C SER A 228 11.46 10.10 12.54
N LEU A 229 12.35 9.14 12.26
CA LEU A 229 12.13 7.75 12.66
C LEU A 229 12.16 7.57 14.18
N ASP A 230 12.82 8.46 14.91
CA ASP A 230 12.84 8.46 16.36
C ASP A 230 11.44 8.71 16.95
N ASP A 231 10.61 9.51 16.26
CA ASP A 231 9.22 9.75 16.66
C ASP A 231 8.31 8.51 16.51
N VAL A 232 8.66 7.60 15.59
CA VAL A 232 8.00 6.29 15.44
C VAL A 232 8.46 5.29 16.50
N GLY A 233 9.70 5.43 16.92
CA GLY A 233 10.38 4.55 17.85
C GLY A 233 10.94 3.27 17.22
N ALA A 234 12.06 2.80 17.73
CA ALA A 234 12.78 1.64 17.21
C ALA A 234 11.90 0.37 17.13
N GLU A 235 11.03 0.15 18.13
CA GLU A 235 10.13 -1.02 18.14
C GLU A 235 9.22 -1.06 16.91
N GLY A 236 8.64 0.08 16.52
CA GLY A 236 7.76 0.20 15.35
C GLY A 236 8.52 -0.01 14.05
N VAL A 237 9.65 0.67 13.88
CA VAL A 237 10.48 0.60 12.67
C VAL A 237 11.09 -0.79 12.48
N ASP A 238 11.75 -1.33 13.52
CA ASP A 238 12.38 -2.65 13.45
C ASP A 238 11.35 -3.76 13.30
N GLY A 239 10.21 -3.64 13.98
CA GLY A 239 9.09 -4.56 13.86
C GLY A 239 8.52 -4.60 12.45
N LEU A 240 8.33 -3.43 11.83
CA LEU A 240 7.91 -3.33 10.42
C LEU A 240 8.94 -3.97 9.50
N GLY A 241 10.24 -3.72 9.73
CA GLY A 241 11.32 -4.36 8.99
C GLY A 241 11.22 -5.88 9.00
N ARG A 242 11.03 -6.47 10.19
CA ARG A 242 10.86 -7.94 10.34
C ARG A 242 9.60 -8.47 9.62
N VAL A 243 8.48 -7.73 9.68
CA VAL A 243 7.25 -8.11 8.97
C VAL A 243 7.47 -8.08 7.46
N MET A 244 8.08 -7.02 6.93
CA MET A 244 8.36 -6.90 5.51
C MET A 244 9.33 -7.98 5.03
N ASP A 245 10.38 -8.31 5.80
CA ASP A 245 11.31 -9.40 5.47
C ASP A 245 10.61 -10.76 5.46
N ALA A 246 9.77 -11.05 6.44
CA ALA A 246 8.99 -12.30 6.50
C ALA A 246 7.96 -12.43 5.36
N LEU A 247 7.49 -11.31 4.81
CA LEU A 247 6.63 -11.26 3.63
C LEU A 247 7.42 -11.23 2.31
N GLU A 248 8.75 -11.19 2.34
CA GLU A 248 9.62 -10.94 1.18
C GLU A 248 9.23 -9.65 0.43
N MET A 249 8.78 -8.66 1.19
CA MET A 249 8.31 -7.36 0.69
C MET A 249 9.45 -6.34 0.77
N ASP A 250 9.84 -5.79 -0.37
CA ASP A 250 10.87 -4.75 -0.47
C ASP A 250 10.31 -3.35 -0.73
N TYR A 251 8.99 -3.22 -0.84
CA TYR A 251 8.28 -1.95 -0.92
C TYR A 251 6.89 -2.04 -0.29
N GLY A 252 6.61 -1.13 0.61
CA GLY A 252 5.30 -1.04 1.24
C GLY A 252 5.14 0.19 2.11
N ALA A 253 3.90 0.48 2.54
CA ALA A 253 3.61 1.46 3.57
C ALA A 253 2.73 0.85 4.64
N ALA A 254 3.17 0.95 5.88
CA ALA A 254 2.43 0.50 7.05
C ALA A 254 1.70 1.65 7.72
N ASP A 255 0.51 1.35 8.22
CA ASP A 255 -0.33 2.28 8.97
C ASP A 255 -0.35 1.86 10.45
N PHE A 256 -0.15 2.85 11.33
CA PHE A 256 -0.19 2.73 12.77
C PHE A 256 -1.13 3.77 13.37
N LYS A 257 -1.74 3.45 14.50
CA LYS A 257 -2.46 4.42 15.34
C LYS A 257 -2.14 4.19 16.82
N ALA A 258 -2.32 5.22 17.64
CA ALA A 258 -2.06 5.09 19.06
C ALA A 258 -3.13 4.23 19.75
N ASP A 259 -2.68 3.36 20.64
CA ASP A 259 -3.53 2.65 21.58
C ASP A 259 -4.02 3.63 22.66
N PRO A 260 -5.33 3.76 22.88
CA PRO A 260 -5.88 4.76 23.80
C PRO A 260 -5.51 4.55 25.28
N GLU A 261 -5.08 3.37 25.68
CA GLU A 261 -4.68 3.09 27.08
C GLU A 261 -3.19 3.26 27.31
N SER A 262 -2.37 2.75 26.37
CA SER A 262 -0.92 2.73 26.55
C SER A 262 -0.19 3.87 25.83
N GLY A 263 -0.84 4.53 24.87
CA GLY A 263 -0.21 5.50 23.96
C GLY A 263 0.76 4.89 22.95
N ARG A 264 1.00 3.57 22.97
CA ARG A 264 1.89 2.89 22.03
C ARG A 264 1.28 2.86 20.64
N LEU A 265 2.12 2.98 19.62
CA LEU A 265 1.69 2.79 18.24
C LEU A 265 1.34 1.31 18.00
N ALA A 266 0.12 1.07 17.56
CA ALA A 266 -0.39 -0.23 17.16
C ALA A 266 -0.37 -0.34 15.64
N PHE A 267 0.24 -1.40 15.11
CA PHE A 267 0.26 -1.71 13.69
C PHE A 267 -1.13 -2.13 13.20
N LEU A 268 -1.59 -1.55 12.11
CA LEU A 268 -2.90 -1.83 11.53
C LEU A 268 -2.82 -2.69 10.27
N GLU A 269 -1.97 -2.30 9.33
CA GLU A 269 -1.75 -3.02 8.07
C GLU A 269 -0.47 -2.52 7.37
N VAL A 270 0.00 -3.27 6.36
CA VAL A 270 1.00 -2.81 5.40
C VAL A 270 0.47 -3.02 3.97
N ASN A 271 0.56 -1.98 3.15
CA ASN A 271 0.13 -1.97 1.76
C ASN A 271 1.33 -2.15 0.83
N SER A 272 1.24 -3.05 -0.16
CA SER A 272 2.33 -3.37 -1.10
C SER A 272 2.44 -2.44 -2.32
N ALA A 273 1.43 -1.61 -2.55
CA ALA A 273 1.42 -0.63 -3.65
C ALA A 273 0.85 0.71 -3.17
N PRO A 274 1.45 1.33 -2.14
CA PRO A 274 0.91 2.53 -1.53
C PRO A 274 1.01 3.73 -2.48
N MET A 275 0.06 4.66 -2.34
CA MET A 275 0.16 6.00 -2.91
C MET A 275 1.13 6.81 -2.05
N PHE A 276 1.96 7.65 -2.68
CA PHE A 276 2.97 8.43 -1.96
C PHE A 276 3.08 9.90 -2.37
N ALA A 277 2.46 10.33 -3.45
CA ALA A 277 2.61 11.70 -3.95
C ALA A 277 2.30 12.79 -2.90
N GLY A 278 1.17 12.64 -2.18
CA GLY A 278 0.80 13.59 -1.12
C GLY A 278 1.77 13.59 0.07
N PHE A 279 2.42 12.47 0.35
CA PHE A 279 3.43 12.34 1.39
C PHE A 279 4.78 12.91 0.94
N ASP A 280 5.17 12.67 -0.30
CA ASP A 280 6.40 13.22 -0.89
C ASP A 280 6.42 14.76 -0.91
N ALA A 281 5.25 15.37 -1.08
CA ALA A 281 5.11 16.83 -1.11
C ALA A 281 5.62 17.53 0.17
N VAL A 282 5.62 16.85 1.30
CA VAL A 282 6.07 17.41 2.60
C VAL A 282 7.43 16.90 3.06
N SER A 283 8.12 16.07 2.26
CA SER A 283 9.40 15.42 2.61
C SER A 283 10.51 15.60 1.59
N ASP A 284 10.41 16.59 0.69
CA ASP A 284 11.33 16.77 -0.44
C ASP A 284 11.54 15.47 -1.26
N SER A 285 10.43 14.77 -1.54
CA SER A 285 10.41 13.55 -2.34
C SER A 285 11.19 12.36 -1.75
N ALA A 286 11.22 12.23 -0.43
CA ALA A 286 12.01 11.21 0.26
C ALA A 286 11.62 9.77 -0.14
N VAL A 287 10.33 9.48 -0.37
CA VAL A 287 9.85 8.17 -0.84
C VAL A 287 10.27 7.92 -2.28
N SER A 288 10.08 8.92 -3.17
CA SER A 288 10.55 8.84 -4.57
C SER A 288 12.04 8.60 -4.65
N ASP A 289 12.85 9.30 -3.85
CA ASP A 289 14.30 9.10 -3.81
C ASP A 289 14.67 7.68 -3.37
N ALA A 290 14.01 7.16 -2.33
CA ALA A 290 14.25 5.79 -1.89
C ALA A 290 13.92 4.76 -2.98
N ILE A 291 12.79 4.94 -3.70
CA ILE A 291 12.38 4.08 -4.82
C ILE A 291 13.39 4.16 -5.97
N LEU A 292 13.76 5.38 -6.39
CA LEU A 292 14.70 5.59 -7.50
C LEU A 292 16.07 5.00 -7.20
N ASP A 293 16.59 5.21 -5.99
CA ASP A 293 17.86 4.65 -5.56
C ASP A 293 17.83 3.12 -5.54
N TYR A 294 16.75 2.52 -5.03
CA TYR A 294 16.59 1.07 -5.02
C TYR A 294 16.55 0.47 -6.43
N LEU A 295 15.87 1.12 -7.37
CA LEU A 295 15.73 0.64 -8.74
C LEU A 295 16.98 0.89 -9.60
N ALA A 296 17.75 1.94 -9.29
CA ALA A 296 18.97 2.26 -10.02
C ALA A 296 20.17 1.41 -9.58
N GLY A 297 20.23 1.00 -8.34
CA GLY A 297 21.28 0.12 -7.83
C GLY A 297 22.17 0.73 -6.86
#